data_76129d8328e550b1358f7ae2c5b49f0e
#
_entry.id   76129d8328e550b1358f7ae2c5b49f0e
#
_cell.length_a   1.000
_cell.length_b   1.000
_cell.length_c   1.000
_cell.angle_alpha   90.00
_cell.angle_beta   90.00
_cell.angle_gamma   90.00
#
_symmetry.space_group_name_H-M   'P 1'
#
loop_
_entity.id
_entity.type
_entity.pdbx_description
1 polymer ?
#
loop_
_entity_poly.entity_id
_entity_poly.type
_entity_poly.pdbx_seq_one_letter_code
_entity_poly.pdbx_strand_id
1 'polypeptide(L)'
;MITDECDFDLLTERVLGAIFEVSNTLGSGFLEKVYERALLRELGLCNIRATAQASFTVRYKGHSVGEYFADILVEDVLVVELKCVERLAAVAACSGINKNGHYSAPAAP
;
A
#
# COMPACT_ATOMS: atom_id res chain seq x y z
N MET A 1 12.24 11.27 -3.21
CA MET A 1 11.02 11.61 -2.45
C MET A 1 9.87 11.93 -3.39
N ILE A 2 8.69 11.41 -3.09
CA ILE A 2 7.53 11.64 -3.93
C ILE A 2 6.93 12.99 -3.55
N THR A 3 6.91 13.92 -4.49
CA THR A 3 6.52 15.30 -4.21
C THR A 3 5.33 15.80 -5.01
N ASP A 4 4.88 15.04 -6.02
CA ASP A 4 3.77 15.47 -6.84
C ASP A 4 2.91 14.29 -7.29
N GLU A 5 1.80 14.61 -7.92
CA GLU A 5 0.80 13.64 -8.35
C GLU A 5 1.35 12.69 -9.43
N CYS A 6 2.22 13.19 -10.30
CA CYS A 6 2.81 12.40 -11.35
C CYS A 6 3.71 11.30 -10.79
N ASP A 7 4.52 11.63 -9.78
CA ASP A 7 5.36 10.64 -9.11
C ASP A 7 4.53 9.59 -8.40
N PHE A 8 3.40 9.99 -7.81
CA PHE A 8 2.49 9.06 -7.16
C PHE A 8 1.87 8.09 -8.15
N ASP A 9 1.47 8.58 -9.33
CA ASP A 9 0.89 7.75 -10.38
C ASP A 9 1.91 6.74 -10.91
N LEU A 10 3.15 7.14 -11.09
CA LEU A 10 4.22 6.25 -11.51
C LEU A 10 4.49 5.17 -10.46
N LEU A 11 4.48 5.55 -9.20
CA LEU A 11 4.65 4.58 -8.12
C LEU A 11 3.50 3.56 -8.13
N THR A 12 2.28 4.04 -8.30
CA THR A 12 1.11 3.17 -8.35
C THR A 12 1.22 2.16 -9.49
N GLU A 13 1.65 2.61 -10.67
CA GLU A 13 1.87 1.71 -11.81
C GLU A 13 2.91 0.65 -11.51
N ARG A 14 4.02 1.04 -10.89
CA ARG A 14 5.08 0.10 -10.55
C ARG A 14 4.62 -0.93 -9.52
N VAL A 15 3.84 -0.48 -8.54
CA VAL A 15 3.29 -1.39 -7.52
C VAL A 15 2.29 -2.35 -8.15
N LEU A 16 1.43 -1.87 -9.04
CA LEU A 16 0.49 -2.74 -9.75
C LEU A 16 1.24 -3.77 -10.59
N GLY A 17 2.33 -3.38 -11.24
CA GLY A 17 3.19 -4.31 -11.96
C GLY A 17 3.75 -5.41 -11.06
N ALA A 18 4.19 -5.04 -9.86
CA ALA A 18 4.68 -6.01 -8.89
C ALA A 18 3.58 -6.97 -8.44
N ILE A 19 2.37 -6.47 -8.23
CA ILE A 19 1.22 -7.29 -7.85
C ILE A 19 0.90 -8.29 -8.96
N PHE A 20 0.89 -7.86 -10.21
CA PHE A 20 0.67 -8.75 -11.34
C PHE A 20 1.75 -9.82 -11.43
N GLU A 21 3.00 -9.45 -11.22
CA GLU A 21 4.11 -10.40 -11.24
C GLU A 21 3.94 -11.48 -10.17
N VAL A 22 3.61 -11.08 -8.95
CA VAL A 22 3.36 -12.02 -7.86
C VAL A 22 2.18 -12.93 -8.19
N SER A 23 1.08 -12.35 -8.66
CA SER A 23 -0.13 -13.10 -8.99
C SER A 23 0.11 -14.11 -10.11
N ASN A 24 0.82 -13.69 -11.15
CA ASN A 24 1.11 -14.57 -12.28
C ASN A 24 2.10 -15.69 -11.93
N THR A 25 3.04 -15.40 -11.04
CA THR A 25 4.07 -16.37 -10.67
C THR A 25 3.55 -17.39 -9.66
N LEU A 26 2.83 -16.94 -8.64
CA LEU A 26 2.32 -17.82 -7.60
C LEU A 26 0.99 -18.49 -7.94
N GLY A 27 0.15 -17.80 -8.71
CA GLY A 27 -1.21 -18.27 -8.97
C GLY A 27 -2.10 -18.10 -7.75
N SER A 28 -3.19 -18.87 -7.72
CA SER A 28 -4.18 -18.77 -6.66
C SER A 28 -3.99 -19.86 -5.60
N GLY A 29 -4.68 -19.71 -4.48
CA GLY A 29 -4.80 -20.77 -3.48
C GLY A 29 -3.90 -20.65 -2.25
N PHE A 30 -3.03 -19.67 -2.20
CA PHE A 30 -2.18 -19.48 -1.02
C PHE A 30 -2.86 -18.56 0.01
N LEU A 31 -2.39 -18.65 1.25
CA LEU A 31 -2.83 -17.75 2.30
C LEU A 31 -2.33 -16.32 2.02
N GLU A 32 -3.06 -15.35 2.53
CA GLU A 32 -2.73 -13.94 2.34
C GLU A 32 -1.28 -13.61 2.74
N LYS A 33 -0.80 -14.21 3.81
CA LYS A 33 0.56 -13.97 4.29
C LYS A 33 1.63 -14.36 3.25
N VAL A 34 1.37 -15.39 2.45
CA VAL A 34 2.29 -15.80 1.39
C VAL A 34 2.38 -14.70 0.32
N TYR A 35 1.23 -14.16 -0.09
CA TYR A 35 1.22 -13.09 -1.07
C TYR A 35 1.85 -11.81 -0.53
N GLU A 36 1.61 -11.50 0.73
CA GLU A 36 2.23 -10.34 1.38
C GLU A 36 3.76 -10.43 1.32
N ARG A 37 4.31 -11.57 1.70
CA ARG A 37 5.76 -11.78 1.68
C ARG A 37 6.33 -11.76 0.28
N ALA A 38 5.61 -12.36 -0.67
CA ALA A 38 6.04 -12.35 -2.07
C ALA A 38 6.04 -10.93 -2.64
N LEU A 39 5.02 -10.15 -2.32
CA LEU A 39 4.95 -8.78 -2.81
C LEU A 39 6.05 -7.91 -2.19
N LEU A 40 6.33 -8.07 -0.90
CA LEU A 40 7.45 -7.36 -0.28
C LEU A 40 8.77 -7.69 -0.97
N ARG A 41 8.98 -8.96 -1.31
CA ARG A 41 10.18 -9.39 -2.03
C ARG A 41 10.25 -8.77 -3.41
N GLU A 42 9.14 -8.79 -4.14
CA GLU A 42 9.10 -8.23 -5.49
C GLU A 42 9.33 -6.72 -5.47
N LEU A 43 8.72 -6.00 -4.52
CA LEU A 43 8.93 -4.57 -4.37
C LEU A 43 10.41 -4.26 -4.06
N GLY A 44 11.02 -5.07 -3.21
CA GLY A 44 12.44 -4.93 -2.91
C GLY A 44 13.32 -5.12 -4.14
N LEU A 45 12.98 -6.07 -5.00
CA LEU A 45 13.69 -6.30 -6.26
C LEU A 45 13.55 -5.11 -7.21
N CYS A 46 12.48 -4.36 -7.09
CA CYS A 46 12.22 -3.17 -7.90
C CYS A 46 12.76 -1.88 -7.25
N ASN A 47 13.48 -2.00 -6.13
CA ASN A 47 13.99 -0.86 -5.36
C ASN A 47 12.88 0.05 -4.84
N ILE A 48 11.75 -0.54 -4.48
CA ILE A 48 10.63 0.18 -3.88
C ILE A 48 10.61 -0.17 -2.41
N ARG A 49 10.65 0.85 -1.55
CA ARG A 49 10.59 0.63 -0.10
C ARG A 49 9.16 0.31 0.32
N ALA A 50 9.01 -0.75 1.09
CA ALA A 50 7.70 -1.18 1.57
C ALA A 50 7.82 -1.77 2.96
N THR A 51 6.80 -1.53 3.78
CA THR A 51 6.72 -2.03 5.15
C THR A 51 5.42 -2.78 5.33
N ALA A 52 5.51 -4.01 5.83
CA ALA A 52 4.33 -4.81 6.12
C ALA A 52 3.76 -4.44 7.48
N GLN A 53 2.44 -4.55 7.60
CA GLN A 53 1.72 -4.35 8.86
C GLN A 53 2.04 -2.99 9.50
N ALA A 54 2.09 -1.97 8.68
CA ALA A 54 2.33 -0.61 9.15
C ALA A 54 1.08 -0.02 9.77
N SER A 55 1.25 0.71 10.87
CA SER A 55 0.12 1.40 11.49
C SER A 55 0.29 2.90 11.37
N PHE A 56 -0.83 3.60 11.29
CA PHE A 56 -0.82 5.06 11.29
C PHE A 56 -2.10 5.59 11.92
N THR A 57 -2.00 6.80 12.47
CA THR A 57 -3.14 7.45 13.10
C THR A 57 -3.99 8.13 12.04
N VAL A 58 -5.29 7.86 12.05
CA VAL A 58 -6.25 8.53 11.17
C VAL A 58 -6.79 9.74 11.89
N ARG A 59 -6.70 10.90 11.25
CA ARG A 59 -7.23 12.15 11.77
C ARG A 59 -8.37 12.65 10.91
N TYR A 60 -9.38 13.14 11.57
CA TYR A 60 -10.52 13.76 10.92
C TYR A 60 -10.69 15.15 11.47
N LYS A 61 -10.54 16.15 10.62
CA LYS A 61 -10.64 17.58 11.00
C LYS A 61 -9.79 17.91 12.23
N GLY A 62 -8.54 17.41 12.23
CA GLY A 62 -7.59 17.68 13.29
C GLY A 62 -7.68 16.79 14.52
N HIS A 63 -8.67 15.90 14.57
CA HIS A 63 -8.87 15.00 15.71
C HIS A 63 -8.49 13.58 15.35
N SER A 64 -7.82 12.90 16.26
CA SER A 64 -7.55 11.48 16.09
C SER A 64 -8.85 10.69 16.24
N VAL A 65 -9.21 9.93 15.21
CA VAL A 65 -10.43 9.12 15.22
C VAL A 65 -10.13 7.63 15.25
N GLY A 66 -8.86 7.24 15.21
CA GLY A 66 -8.49 5.84 15.33
C GLY A 66 -7.15 5.55 14.71
N GLU A 67 -6.74 4.29 14.84
CA GLU A 67 -5.54 3.79 14.20
C GLU A 67 -5.92 2.80 13.10
N TYR A 68 -5.15 2.83 12.03
CA TYR A 68 -5.34 1.95 10.90
C TYR A 68 -4.08 1.11 10.69
N PHE A 69 -4.29 -0.18 10.39
CA PHE A 69 -3.20 -1.09 10.09
C PHE A 69 -3.28 -1.48 8.62
N ALA A 70 -2.27 -1.08 7.86
CA ALA A 70 -2.19 -1.40 6.45
C ALA A 70 -1.46 -2.73 6.27
N ASP A 71 -1.88 -3.54 5.31
CA ASP A 71 -1.15 -4.76 4.99
C ASP A 71 0.26 -4.42 4.53
N ILE A 72 0.38 -3.47 3.61
CA ILE A 72 1.67 -2.98 3.14
C ILE A 72 1.58 -1.47 2.94
N LEU A 73 2.58 -0.75 3.42
CA LEU A 73 2.74 0.67 3.18
C LEU A 73 3.96 0.86 2.29
N VAL A 74 3.75 1.48 1.12
CA VAL A 74 4.78 1.66 0.10
C VAL A 74 5.25 3.11 0.09
N GLU A 75 6.55 3.32 0.25
CA GLU A 75 7.19 4.64 0.21
C GLU A 75 6.53 5.66 1.14
N ASP A 76 5.93 5.17 2.23
CA ASP A 76 5.23 5.97 3.23
C ASP A 76 4.04 6.78 2.69
N VAL A 77 3.58 6.51 1.48
CA VAL A 77 2.50 7.28 0.85
C VAL A 77 1.39 6.42 0.24
N LEU A 78 1.67 5.17 -0.10
CA LEU A 78 0.70 4.31 -0.78
C LEU A 78 0.36 3.12 0.11
N VAL A 79 -0.92 2.98 0.42
CA VAL A 79 -1.43 1.86 1.20
C VAL A 79 -1.89 0.76 0.25
N VAL A 80 -1.43 -0.45 0.48
CA VAL A 80 -1.86 -1.62 -0.29
C VAL A 80 -2.58 -2.58 0.65
N GLU A 81 -3.83 -2.88 0.33
CA GLU A 81 -4.64 -3.88 1.04
C GLU A 81 -4.71 -5.14 0.20
N LEU A 82 -4.35 -6.26 0.78
CA LEU A 82 -4.37 -7.53 0.07
C LEU A 82 -5.68 -8.26 0.35
N LYS A 83 -6.25 -8.81 -0.71
CA LYS A 83 -7.45 -9.63 -0.61
C LYS A 83 -7.22 -10.90 -1.41
N CYS A 84 -7.39 -12.04 -0.77
CA CYS A 84 -7.17 -13.35 -1.37
C CYS A 84 -8.47 -14.13 -1.33
N VAL A 85 -9.21 -14.15 -2.43
CA VAL A 85 -10.41 -14.95 -2.57
C VAL A 85 -10.08 -16.11 -3.50
N GLU A 86 -10.23 -15.90 -4.79
CA GLU A 86 -9.84 -16.91 -5.79
C GLU A 86 -8.46 -16.61 -6.33
N ARG A 87 -8.05 -15.35 -6.27
CA ARG A 87 -6.73 -14.90 -6.72
C ARG A 87 -6.35 -13.67 -5.91
N LEU A 88 -5.09 -13.32 -5.99
CA LEU A 88 -4.61 -12.11 -5.32
C LEU A 88 -5.29 -10.89 -5.94
N ALA A 89 -5.90 -10.10 -5.08
CA ALA A 89 -6.40 -8.78 -5.43
C ALA A 89 -5.85 -7.80 -4.41
N ALA A 90 -5.63 -6.58 -4.85
CA ALA A 90 -5.12 -5.55 -3.96
C ALA A 90 -5.83 -4.25 -4.25
N VAL A 91 -6.09 -3.50 -3.20
CA VAL A 91 -6.64 -2.16 -3.29
C VAL A 91 -5.56 -1.21 -2.81
N ALA A 92 -5.17 -0.29 -3.68
CA ALA A 92 -4.18 0.72 -3.34
C ALA A 92 -4.89 2.06 -3.16
N ALA A 93 -4.60 2.72 -2.07
CA ALA A 93 -5.06 4.06 -1.77
C ALA A 93 -4.18 4.57 -0.66
N CYS A 94 -3.83 5.72 -0.54
CA CYS A 94 -4.08 7.04 -0.96
C CYS A 94 -2.96 7.95 -0.45
N SER A 95 -2.90 9.16 -0.90
CA SER A 95 -1.85 10.14 -0.65
C SER A 95 -2.05 11.01 0.59
N GLY A 96 -2.87 10.57 1.54
CA GLY A 96 -3.20 11.39 2.71
C GLY A 96 -2.27 11.27 3.90
N ILE A 97 -1.20 10.48 3.80
CA ILE A 97 -0.30 10.24 4.92
C ILE A 97 0.81 11.30 4.92
N ASN A 98 0.94 12.02 6.02
CA ASN A 98 1.96 13.04 6.13
C ASN A 98 3.30 12.42 6.56
N LYS A 99 4.34 13.27 6.63
CA LYS A 99 5.71 12.81 6.96
C LYS A 99 5.84 12.22 8.36
N ASN A 100 4.87 12.45 9.23
CA ASN A 100 4.85 11.89 10.58
C ASN A 100 4.10 10.56 10.64
N GLY A 101 3.66 10.03 9.49
CA GLY A 101 2.92 8.78 9.44
C GLY A 101 1.46 8.91 9.82
N HIS A 102 0.91 10.11 9.76
CA HIS A 102 -0.50 10.34 10.06
C HIS A 102 -1.29 10.54 8.76
N TYR A 103 -2.41 9.85 8.67
CA TYR A 103 -3.35 10.04 7.58
C TYR A 103 -4.38 11.08 7.97
N SER A 104 -4.60 12.04 7.10
CA SER A 104 -5.64 13.05 7.28
C SER A 104 -6.57 12.99 6.09
N ALA A 105 -7.87 12.80 6.35
CA ALA A 105 -8.86 12.79 5.30
C ALA A 105 -8.91 14.17 4.63
N PRO A 106 -9.06 14.21 3.29
CA PRO A 106 -9.18 15.49 2.61
C PRO A 106 -10.45 16.22 3.05
N ALA A 107 -10.41 17.55 3.00
CA ALA A 107 -11.57 18.35 3.31
C ALA A 107 -12.67 18.07 2.27
N ALA A 108 -13.91 18.02 2.73
CA ALA A 108 -15.03 17.84 1.81
C ALA A 108 -15.14 19.05 0.87
N PRO A 109 -15.42 18.82 -0.41
CA PRO A 109 -15.59 19.92 -1.36
C PRO A 109 -16.83 20.77 -1.06
#